data_cab785295fb28127a9d4ad59b508d612
#
_entry.id   cab785295fb28127a9d4ad59b508d612
#
_cell.length_a   1.000
_cell.length_b   1.000
_cell.length_c   1.000
_cell.angle_alpha   90.00
_cell.angle_beta   90.00
_cell.angle_gamma   90.00
#
_symmetry.space_group_name_H-M   'P 1'
#
loop_
_entity.id
_entity.type
_entity.pdbx_description
1 polymer ?
#
loop_
_entity_poly.entity_id
_entity_poly.type
_entity_poly.pdbx_seq_one_letter_code
_entity_poly.pdbx_strand_id
1 'polypeptide(L)'
;EIISRGGTILQTSRSKEFNSPEGVKRAARMAEVFKLNAIVVIGGDGSFRGARDLAREGVNVIGIPATIDNDIDCTDYTIGFDTALNTVKDAIDKIKDTAFSHERCSVVEVMGRGAGYIALHCAIADGAEACILPEKEFNIDTDIIQPIIGCRNRGKHHYIVIIAEGVGGTMEIAKEIQEGQKNKIIAEKNEQYIAIDIEEALSMKKHIDESMIETSKMLSL
;
A
#
# COMPACT_ATOMS: atom_id res chain seq x y z
N GLU A 1 17.12 15.04 -28.75
CA GLU A 1 16.85 13.65 -28.32
C GLU A 1 15.88 13.64 -27.14
N ILE A 2 14.79 12.86 -27.23
CA ILE A 2 13.77 12.78 -26.16
C ILE A 2 13.92 11.53 -25.30
N ILE A 3 14.70 10.55 -25.77
CA ILE A 3 14.83 9.21 -25.17
C ILE A 3 15.41 9.24 -23.73
N SER A 4 16.26 10.24 -23.45
CA SER A 4 16.89 10.41 -22.14
C SER A 4 16.16 11.37 -21.21
N ARG A 5 15.01 11.88 -21.62
CA ARG A 5 14.22 12.83 -20.80
C ARG A 5 13.13 12.10 -20.05
N GLY A 6 12.99 12.40 -18.78
CA GLY A 6 11.84 11.97 -17.97
C GLY A 6 10.56 12.72 -18.34
N GLY A 7 9.43 12.20 -17.91
CA GLY A 7 8.11 12.74 -18.21
C GLY A 7 7.58 12.35 -19.58
N THR A 8 6.63 13.10 -20.11
CA THR A 8 6.04 12.85 -21.43
C THR A 8 6.10 14.09 -22.31
N ILE A 9 6.63 13.92 -23.54
CA ILE A 9 6.71 15.00 -24.53
C ILE A 9 5.33 15.47 -25.00
N LEU A 10 4.35 14.57 -25.02
CA LEU A 10 2.96 14.88 -25.42
C LEU A 10 2.18 15.58 -24.31
N GLN A 11 2.75 15.66 -23.12
CA GLN A 11 2.09 16.11 -21.90
C GLN A 11 0.87 15.26 -21.55
N THR A 12 0.25 15.53 -20.41
CA THR A 12 -0.95 14.83 -19.97
C THR A 12 -1.82 15.76 -19.14
N SER A 13 -3.14 15.65 -19.32
CA SER A 13 -4.11 16.38 -18.51
C SER A 13 -5.45 15.68 -18.49
N ARG A 14 -6.26 15.98 -17.48
CA ARG A 14 -7.66 15.57 -17.44
C ARG A 14 -8.49 16.58 -18.23
N SER A 15 -9.08 16.20 -19.36
CA SER A 15 -9.95 17.05 -20.15
C SER A 15 -11.41 16.82 -19.78
N LYS A 16 -12.03 17.82 -19.13
CA LYS A 16 -13.48 17.80 -18.84
C LYS A 16 -14.29 17.78 -20.12
N GLU A 17 -13.80 18.45 -21.16
CA GLU A 17 -14.44 18.54 -22.45
C GLU A 17 -14.48 17.17 -23.16
N PHE A 18 -13.36 16.45 -23.16
CA PHE A 18 -13.28 15.11 -23.78
C PHE A 18 -14.17 14.08 -23.04
N ASN A 19 -14.45 14.27 -21.76
CA ASN A 19 -15.34 13.38 -21.00
C ASN A 19 -16.84 13.56 -21.34
N SER A 20 -17.17 14.44 -22.30
CA SER A 20 -18.54 14.57 -22.82
C SER A 20 -18.71 13.82 -24.13
N PRO A 21 -19.93 13.30 -24.47
CA PRO A 21 -20.19 12.68 -25.77
C PRO A 21 -19.85 13.60 -26.94
N GLU A 22 -20.13 14.90 -26.81
CA GLU A 22 -19.84 15.91 -27.81
C GLU A 22 -18.33 16.10 -28.01
N GLY A 23 -17.56 16.07 -26.93
CA GLY A 23 -16.11 16.16 -26.95
C GLY A 23 -15.47 14.95 -27.64
N VAL A 24 -15.95 13.74 -27.36
CA VAL A 24 -15.49 12.51 -28.05
C VAL A 24 -15.80 12.59 -29.55
N LYS A 25 -17.02 12.98 -29.94
CA LYS A 25 -17.40 13.16 -31.35
C LYS A 25 -16.53 14.20 -32.04
N ARG A 26 -16.22 15.31 -31.36
CA ARG A 26 -15.33 16.32 -31.91
C ARG A 26 -13.92 15.78 -32.11
N ALA A 27 -13.40 15.04 -31.15
CA ALA A 27 -12.08 14.41 -31.27
C ALA A 27 -12.04 13.39 -32.42
N ALA A 28 -13.09 12.59 -32.58
CA ALA A 28 -13.20 11.67 -33.71
C ALA A 28 -13.20 12.38 -35.08
N ARG A 29 -13.97 13.50 -35.21
CA ARG A 29 -13.92 14.32 -36.43
C ARG A 29 -12.55 14.95 -36.70
N MET A 30 -11.83 15.34 -35.61
CA MET A 30 -10.46 15.83 -35.77
C MET A 30 -9.51 14.74 -36.26
N ALA A 31 -9.65 13.50 -35.77
CA ALA A 31 -8.89 12.39 -36.32
C ALA A 31 -9.13 12.17 -37.82
N GLU A 32 -10.37 12.31 -38.26
CA GLU A 32 -10.73 12.25 -39.69
C GLU A 32 -10.13 13.43 -40.49
N VAL A 33 -10.26 14.66 -40.00
CA VAL A 33 -9.70 15.87 -40.62
C VAL A 33 -8.17 15.75 -40.79
N PHE A 34 -7.49 15.23 -39.78
CA PHE A 34 -6.05 14.99 -39.86
C PHE A 34 -5.69 13.71 -40.61
N LYS A 35 -6.67 12.97 -41.13
CA LYS A 35 -6.49 11.70 -41.85
C LYS A 35 -5.64 10.71 -41.07
N LEU A 36 -5.89 10.58 -39.77
CA LEU A 36 -5.20 9.63 -38.93
C LEU A 36 -5.70 8.22 -39.23
N ASN A 37 -4.80 7.30 -39.57
CA ASN A 37 -5.13 5.90 -39.80
C ASN A 37 -5.45 5.15 -38.50
N ALA A 38 -4.79 5.52 -37.40
CA ALA A 38 -4.99 5.00 -36.06
C ALA A 38 -4.43 5.95 -35.01
N ILE A 39 -4.89 5.79 -33.78
CA ILE A 39 -4.36 6.49 -32.60
C ILE A 39 -3.80 5.45 -31.63
N VAL A 40 -2.54 5.59 -31.26
CA VAL A 40 -1.92 4.79 -30.19
C VAL A 40 -2.08 5.55 -28.89
N VAL A 41 -2.81 4.95 -27.94
CA VAL A 41 -3.06 5.51 -26.60
C VAL A 41 -2.16 4.81 -25.59
N ILE A 42 -1.22 5.55 -25.04
CA ILE A 42 -0.30 5.06 -24.02
C ILE A 42 -0.77 5.64 -22.70
N GLY A 43 -1.22 4.78 -21.75
CA GLY A 43 -1.75 5.27 -20.47
C GLY A 43 -2.43 4.20 -19.64
N GLY A 44 -3.11 4.63 -18.58
CA GLY A 44 -3.84 3.78 -17.64
C GLY A 44 -5.34 3.69 -17.95
N ASP A 45 -6.10 3.20 -16.96
CA ASP A 45 -7.55 2.94 -17.05
C ASP A 45 -8.36 4.11 -17.64
N GLY A 46 -8.14 5.34 -17.16
CA GLY A 46 -8.85 6.52 -17.68
C GLY A 46 -8.56 6.79 -19.16
N SER A 47 -7.34 6.57 -19.62
CA SER A 47 -6.94 6.73 -21.01
C SER A 47 -7.61 5.67 -21.89
N PHE A 48 -7.73 4.44 -21.40
CA PHE A 48 -8.37 3.34 -22.13
C PHE A 48 -9.89 3.50 -22.22
N ARG A 49 -10.53 4.07 -21.20
CA ARG A 49 -11.95 4.47 -21.30
C ARG A 49 -12.15 5.48 -22.44
N GLY A 50 -11.29 6.50 -22.50
CA GLY A 50 -11.32 7.46 -23.61
C GLY A 50 -11.01 6.84 -24.96
N ALA A 51 -10.06 5.92 -25.03
CA ALA A 51 -9.74 5.15 -26.25
C ALA A 51 -10.95 4.33 -26.72
N ARG A 52 -11.61 3.63 -25.82
CA ARG A 52 -12.85 2.89 -26.09
C ARG A 52 -13.94 3.79 -26.67
N ASP A 53 -14.11 4.97 -26.09
CA ASP A 53 -15.16 5.88 -26.51
C ASP A 53 -14.84 6.46 -27.92
N LEU A 54 -13.58 6.74 -28.22
CA LEU A 54 -13.15 7.06 -29.60
C LEU A 54 -13.37 5.92 -30.58
N ALA A 55 -13.07 4.69 -30.17
CA ALA A 55 -13.29 3.50 -31.01
C ALA A 55 -14.77 3.31 -31.38
N ARG A 56 -15.70 3.64 -30.45
CA ARG A 56 -17.15 3.62 -30.70
C ARG A 56 -17.59 4.65 -31.74
N GLU A 57 -16.86 5.75 -31.88
CA GLU A 57 -17.07 6.77 -32.91
C GLU A 57 -16.32 6.42 -34.24
N GLY A 58 -15.77 5.21 -34.37
CA GLY A 58 -15.17 4.71 -35.61
C GLY A 58 -13.67 5.01 -35.76
N VAL A 59 -12.99 5.52 -34.76
CA VAL A 59 -11.54 5.75 -34.80
C VAL A 59 -10.80 4.44 -34.48
N ASN A 60 -9.83 4.05 -35.31
CA ASN A 60 -8.95 2.93 -34.97
C ASN A 60 -8.04 3.30 -33.81
N VAL A 61 -8.07 2.50 -32.72
CA VAL A 61 -7.30 2.77 -31.51
C VAL A 61 -6.52 1.52 -31.09
N ILE A 62 -5.28 1.74 -30.68
CA ILE A 62 -4.41 0.72 -30.07
C ILE A 62 -4.03 1.24 -28.67
N GLY A 63 -4.28 0.45 -27.62
CA GLY A 63 -3.90 0.77 -26.26
C GLY A 63 -2.58 0.13 -25.85
N ILE A 64 -1.72 0.89 -25.17
CA ILE A 64 -0.49 0.39 -24.54
C ILE A 64 -0.58 0.70 -23.04
N PRO A 65 -0.65 -0.33 -22.16
CA PRO A 65 -0.75 -0.13 -20.71
C PRO A 65 0.48 0.56 -20.13
N ALA A 66 0.31 1.77 -19.63
CA ALA A 66 1.37 2.56 -19.02
C ALA A 66 0.82 3.36 -17.83
N THR A 67 1.02 2.82 -16.65
CA THR A 67 0.67 3.39 -15.35
C THR A 67 1.54 2.76 -14.28
N ILE A 68 1.81 3.49 -13.20
CA ILE A 68 2.53 2.94 -12.05
C ILE A 68 1.63 2.07 -11.16
N ASP A 69 0.31 2.21 -11.25
CA ASP A 69 -0.66 1.58 -10.34
C ASP A 69 -0.79 0.06 -10.58
N ASN A 70 -0.45 -0.42 -11.78
CA ASN A 70 -0.59 -1.82 -12.24
C ASN A 70 -2.02 -2.37 -12.07
N ASP A 71 -3.02 -1.50 -12.24
CA ASP A 71 -4.45 -1.76 -12.02
C ASP A 71 -5.21 -2.17 -13.29
N ILE A 72 -4.51 -2.67 -14.30
CA ILE A 72 -5.09 -3.07 -15.61
C ILE A 72 -5.00 -4.58 -15.75
N ASP A 73 -6.12 -5.26 -15.58
CA ASP A 73 -6.25 -6.72 -15.53
C ASP A 73 -5.79 -7.49 -16.78
N CYS A 74 -5.73 -6.83 -17.93
CA CYS A 74 -5.36 -7.50 -19.18
C CYS A 74 -3.84 -7.66 -19.39
N THR A 75 -3.03 -7.27 -18.43
CA THR A 75 -1.57 -7.38 -18.47
C THR A 75 -1.01 -7.70 -17.10
N ASP A 76 0.06 -8.48 -17.05
CA ASP A 76 0.75 -8.77 -15.80
C ASP A 76 1.51 -7.55 -15.28
N TYR A 77 2.07 -6.74 -16.18
CA TYR A 77 2.82 -5.52 -15.85
C TYR A 77 2.44 -4.37 -16.76
N THR A 78 2.30 -3.20 -16.15
CA THR A 78 2.14 -1.93 -16.86
C THR A 78 3.48 -1.20 -16.98
N ILE A 79 3.69 -0.47 -18.09
CA ILE A 79 4.90 0.34 -18.27
C ILE A 79 4.96 1.41 -17.18
N GLY A 80 6.05 1.46 -16.45
CA GLY A 80 6.28 2.39 -15.35
C GLY A 80 6.14 1.77 -13.96
N PHE A 81 5.44 0.65 -13.80
CA PHE A 81 5.25 0.00 -12.51
C PHE A 81 6.59 -0.44 -11.89
N ASP A 82 7.41 -1.19 -12.62
CA ASP A 82 8.71 -1.66 -12.12
C ASP A 82 9.66 -0.49 -11.80
N THR A 83 9.63 0.57 -12.60
CA THR A 83 10.41 1.79 -12.32
C THR A 83 9.94 2.45 -11.03
N ALA A 84 8.63 2.49 -10.78
CA ALA A 84 8.07 3.02 -9.54
C ALA A 84 8.48 2.18 -8.33
N LEU A 85 8.45 0.85 -8.44
CA LEU A 85 8.90 -0.07 -7.38
C LEU A 85 10.36 0.20 -7.00
N ASN A 86 11.24 0.29 -7.97
CA ASN A 86 12.67 0.58 -7.73
C ASN A 86 12.86 1.94 -7.05
N THR A 87 12.11 2.96 -7.46
CA THR A 87 12.18 4.30 -6.86
C THR A 87 11.72 4.27 -5.40
N VAL A 88 10.61 3.59 -5.12
CA VAL A 88 10.09 3.46 -3.75
C VAL A 88 11.04 2.65 -2.88
N LYS A 89 11.57 1.54 -3.40
CA LYS A 89 12.56 0.72 -2.70
C LYS A 89 13.78 1.55 -2.31
N ASP A 90 14.38 2.29 -3.23
CA ASP A 90 15.54 3.14 -2.94
C ASP A 90 15.23 4.21 -1.87
N ALA A 91 14.02 4.73 -1.84
CA ALA A 91 13.58 5.68 -0.83
C ALA A 91 13.41 5.01 0.54
N ILE A 92 12.80 3.81 0.58
CA ILE A 92 12.58 3.05 1.82
C ILE A 92 13.92 2.61 2.42
N ASP A 93 14.88 2.17 1.62
CA ASP A 93 16.22 1.80 2.10
C ASP A 93 16.88 2.96 2.86
N LYS A 94 16.79 4.20 2.34
CA LYS A 94 17.31 5.40 3.03
C LYS A 94 16.54 5.74 4.32
N ILE A 95 15.23 5.50 4.33
CA ILE A 95 14.38 5.67 5.53
C ILE A 95 14.78 4.62 6.59
N LYS A 96 15.05 3.38 6.18
CA LYS A 96 15.51 2.30 7.07
C LYS A 96 16.80 2.65 7.80
N ASP A 97 17.79 3.21 7.10
CA ASP A 97 19.06 3.61 7.71
C ASP A 97 18.81 4.63 8.85
N THR A 98 17.91 5.57 8.61
CA THR A 98 17.52 6.56 9.61
C THR A 98 16.69 5.93 10.74
N ALA A 99 15.73 5.08 10.41
CA ALA A 99 14.89 4.39 11.38
C ALA A 99 15.73 3.47 12.30
N PHE A 100 16.73 2.79 11.73
CA PHE A 100 17.69 1.97 12.48
C PHE A 100 18.49 2.81 13.49
N SER A 101 19.06 3.93 13.02
CA SER A 101 19.90 4.80 13.86
C SER A 101 19.16 5.46 15.02
N HIS A 102 17.85 5.63 14.89
CA HIS A 102 17.02 6.31 15.88
C HIS A 102 16.03 5.38 16.61
N GLU A 103 16.09 4.08 16.36
CA GLU A 103 15.16 3.09 16.94
C GLU A 103 13.68 3.47 16.75
N ARG A 104 13.30 3.83 15.51
CA ARG A 104 11.98 4.36 15.19
C ARG A 104 11.14 3.41 14.35
N CYS A 105 9.83 3.60 14.44
CA CYS A 105 8.88 3.10 13.46
C CYS A 105 8.64 4.20 12.42
N SER A 106 8.86 3.89 11.15
CA SER A 106 8.54 4.76 10.02
C SER A 106 7.31 4.24 9.30
N VAL A 107 6.30 5.08 9.15
CA VAL A 107 5.10 4.81 8.36
C VAL A 107 5.28 5.49 7.02
N VAL A 108 5.25 4.71 5.94
CA VAL A 108 5.51 5.15 4.58
C VAL A 108 4.25 4.96 3.75
N GLU A 109 3.66 6.05 3.30
CA GLU A 109 2.58 6.01 2.32
C GLU A 109 3.18 5.94 0.91
N VAL A 110 2.64 5.03 0.10
CA VAL A 110 3.06 4.88 -1.30
C VAL A 110 1.87 5.07 -2.24
N MET A 111 2.14 5.59 -3.42
CA MET A 111 1.15 5.76 -4.47
C MET A 111 0.61 4.40 -4.95
N GLY A 112 -0.42 4.41 -5.75
CA GLY A 112 -1.07 3.24 -6.34
C GLY A 112 -2.57 3.48 -6.51
N ARG A 113 -3.06 4.70 -6.20
CA ARG A 113 -4.45 5.10 -6.29
C ARG A 113 -5.36 4.17 -5.46
N GLY A 114 -6.22 3.37 -6.11
CA GLY A 114 -7.08 2.39 -5.44
C GLY A 114 -6.51 0.98 -5.38
N ALA A 115 -5.25 0.79 -5.78
CA ALA A 115 -4.60 -0.51 -5.85
C ALA A 115 -3.36 -0.58 -4.94
N GLY A 116 -3.21 -1.67 -4.23
CA GLY A 116 -2.13 -1.90 -3.27
C GLY A 116 -0.87 -2.53 -3.86
N TYR A 117 -0.73 -2.64 -5.18
CA TYR A 117 0.39 -3.38 -5.81
C TYR A 117 1.76 -2.81 -5.44
N ILE A 118 1.95 -1.50 -5.51
CA ILE A 118 3.23 -0.86 -5.14
C ILE A 118 3.53 -1.14 -3.66
N ALA A 119 2.56 -0.92 -2.77
CA ALA A 119 2.72 -1.15 -1.34
C ALA A 119 3.12 -2.60 -1.04
N LEU A 120 2.42 -3.56 -1.63
CA LEU A 120 2.66 -4.98 -1.41
C LEU A 120 4.04 -5.42 -1.90
N HIS A 121 4.40 -5.07 -3.12
CA HIS A 121 5.69 -5.44 -3.69
C HIS A 121 6.86 -4.82 -2.93
N CYS A 122 6.74 -3.54 -2.54
CA CYS A 122 7.77 -2.89 -1.73
C CYS A 122 7.84 -3.49 -0.32
N ALA A 123 6.70 -3.82 0.30
CA ALA A 123 6.70 -4.46 1.62
C ALA A 123 7.42 -5.81 1.62
N ILE A 124 7.22 -6.61 0.58
CA ILE A 124 7.91 -7.89 0.41
C ILE A 124 9.40 -7.67 0.15
N ALA A 125 9.76 -6.78 -0.78
CA ALA A 125 11.15 -6.53 -1.16
C ALA A 125 11.97 -5.94 -0.02
N ASP A 126 11.37 -5.10 0.80
CA ASP A 126 12.02 -4.38 1.89
C ASP A 126 11.89 -5.07 3.24
N GLY A 127 11.07 -6.11 3.35
CA GLY A 127 10.81 -6.81 4.61
C GLY A 127 10.15 -5.90 5.66
N ALA A 128 9.12 -5.15 5.24
CA ALA A 128 8.34 -4.32 6.15
C ALA A 128 7.59 -5.17 7.18
N GLU A 129 7.40 -4.65 8.38
CA GLU A 129 6.69 -5.34 9.46
C GLU A 129 5.20 -5.42 9.22
N ALA A 130 4.63 -4.42 8.53
CA ALA A 130 3.22 -4.40 8.15
C ALA A 130 3.03 -3.73 6.79
N CYS A 131 2.01 -4.19 6.07
CA CYS A 131 1.58 -3.63 4.79
C CYS A 131 0.07 -3.53 4.78
N ILE A 132 -0.46 -2.31 4.62
CA ILE A 132 -1.88 -2.04 4.61
C ILE A 132 -2.33 -1.70 3.19
N LEU A 133 -3.32 -2.44 2.72
CA LEU A 133 -3.80 -2.43 1.35
C LEU A 133 -5.27 -2.02 1.29
N PRO A 134 -5.70 -1.26 0.28
CA PRO A 134 -7.11 -0.87 0.13
C PRO A 134 -8.04 -2.05 -0.20
N GLU A 135 -7.49 -3.16 -0.70
CA GLU A 135 -8.25 -4.37 -1.05
C GLU A 135 -8.68 -5.21 0.15
N LYS A 136 -8.22 -4.88 1.36
CA LYS A 136 -8.51 -5.63 2.57
C LYS A 136 -8.91 -4.71 3.71
N GLU A 137 -9.92 -5.12 4.47
CA GLU A 137 -10.16 -4.55 5.79
C GLU A 137 -8.97 -4.85 6.69
N PHE A 138 -8.60 -3.90 7.52
CA PHE A 138 -7.48 -4.04 8.45
C PHE A 138 -7.87 -3.57 9.85
N ASN A 139 -7.15 -4.07 10.83
CA ASN A 139 -7.23 -3.64 12.21
C ASN A 139 -5.83 -3.24 12.69
N ILE A 140 -5.70 -2.04 13.23
CA ILE A 140 -4.40 -1.48 13.62
C ILE A 140 -3.71 -2.34 14.67
N ASP A 141 -4.45 -2.86 15.64
CA ASP A 141 -3.87 -3.68 16.70
C ASP A 141 -3.31 -5.01 16.15
N THR A 142 -4.08 -5.74 15.35
CA THR A 142 -3.68 -7.07 14.86
C THR A 142 -2.73 -7.03 13.68
N ASP A 143 -2.89 -6.06 12.78
CA ASP A 143 -2.18 -6.07 11.49
C ASP A 143 -0.94 -5.17 11.49
N ILE A 144 -0.81 -4.28 12.48
CA ILE A 144 0.33 -3.36 12.61
C ILE A 144 1.03 -3.54 13.95
N ILE A 145 0.30 -3.35 15.08
CA ILE A 145 0.92 -3.29 16.41
C ILE A 145 1.49 -4.65 16.81
N GLN A 146 0.74 -5.72 16.63
CA GLN A 146 1.19 -7.08 16.98
C GLN A 146 2.43 -7.53 16.20
N PRO A 147 2.53 -7.36 14.86
CA PRO A 147 3.75 -7.60 14.11
C PRO A 147 4.96 -6.81 14.63
N ILE A 148 4.78 -5.53 14.95
CA ILE A 148 5.85 -4.68 15.51
C ILE A 148 6.32 -5.22 16.87
N ILE A 149 5.39 -5.56 17.76
CA ILE A 149 5.69 -6.16 19.07
C ILE A 149 6.42 -7.49 18.90
N GLY A 150 5.95 -8.35 17.99
CA GLY A 150 6.61 -9.61 17.68
C GLY A 150 8.05 -9.42 17.20
N CYS A 151 8.32 -8.42 16.38
CA CYS A 151 9.67 -8.08 15.94
C CYS A 151 10.53 -7.52 17.08
N ARG A 152 9.97 -6.66 17.93
CA ARG A 152 10.65 -6.13 19.11
C ARG A 152 11.08 -7.23 20.07
N ASN A 153 10.23 -8.21 20.32
CA ASN A 153 10.54 -9.34 21.17
C ASN A 153 11.66 -10.23 20.63
N ARG A 154 11.91 -10.19 19.32
CA ARG A 154 13.05 -10.84 18.65
C ARG A 154 14.30 -9.95 18.59
N GLY A 155 14.30 -8.79 19.25
CA GLY A 155 15.44 -7.86 19.34
C GLY A 155 15.54 -6.89 18.16
N LYS A 156 14.49 -6.71 17.34
CA LYS A 156 14.46 -5.67 16.33
C LYS A 156 14.01 -4.35 16.96
N HIS A 157 14.70 -3.25 16.67
CA HIS A 157 14.45 -1.94 17.28
C HIS A 157 14.03 -0.85 16.29
N HIS A 158 13.88 -1.19 15.01
CA HIS A 158 13.41 -0.30 13.96
C HIS A 158 12.37 -1.00 13.12
N TYR A 159 11.37 -0.28 12.64
CA TYR A 159 10.22 -0.86 11.97
C TYR A 159 9.81 0.00 10.78
N ILE A 160 9.35 -0.67 9.72
CA ILE A 160 8.76 -0.03 8.54
C ILE A 160 7.34 -0.56 8.38
N VAL A 161 6.40 0.37 8.29
CA VAL A 161 5.00 0.10 7.95
C VAL A 161 4.72 0.77 6.61
N ILE A 162 4.24 0.01 5.63
CA ILE A 162 3.91 0.54 4.32
C ILE A 162 2.39 0.58 4.17
N ILE A 163 1.87 1.72 3.73
CA ILE A 163 0.44 1.96 3.54
C ILE A 163 0.21 2.41 2.11
N ALA A 164 -0.72 1.76 1.40
CA ALA A 164 -1.14 2.25 0.10
C ALA A 164 -2.02 3.49 0.24
N GLU A 165 -1.84 4.51 -0.61
CA GLU A 165 -2.62 5.77 -0.55
C GLU A 165 -4.13 5.55 -0.62
N GLY A 166 -4.57 4.48 -1.28
CA GLY A 166 -5.98 4.11 -1.41
C GLY A 166 -6.67 3.74 -0.10
N VAL A 167 -5.90 3.43 0.95
CA VAL A 167 -6.43 3.20 2.31
C VAL A 167 -6.94 4.51 2.90
N GLY A 168 -6.23 5.63 2.66
CA GLY A 168 -6.50 6.91 3.29
C GLY A 168 -6.13 6.95 4.77
N GLY A 169 -6.18 8.12 5.35
CA GLY A 169 -6.02 8.27 6.81
C GLY A 169 -4.63 7.92 7.36
N THR A 170 -3.58 7.93 6.54
CA THR A 170 -2.22 7.52 6.96
C THR A 170 -1.69 8.28 8.17
N MET A 171 -2.00 9.58 8.28
CA MET A 171 -1.59 10.38 9.44
C MET A 171 -2.31 9.99 10.72
N GLU A 172 -3.58 9.63 10.62
CA GLU A 172 -4.40 9.13 11.71
C GLU A 172 -3.87 7.76 12.17
N ILE A 173 -3.62 6.84 11.23
CA ILE A 173 -3.01 5.53 11.50
C ILE A 173 -1.64 5.70 12.19
N ALA A 174 -0.79 6.61 11.69
CA ALA A 174 0.51 6.86 12.31
C ALA A 174 0.40 7.39 13.75
N LYS A 175 -0.60 8.22 14.05
CA LYS A 175 -0.88 8.68 15.43
C LYS A 175 -1.34 7.53 16.32
N GLU A 176 -2.25 6.70 15.84
CA GLU A 176 -2.75 5.54 16.59
C GLU A 176 -1.63 4.53 16.88
N ILE A 177 -0.72 4.29 15.93
CA ILE A 177 0.49 3.48 16.16
C ILE A 177 1.33 4.11 17.28
N GLN A 178 1.54 5.42 17.25
CA GLN A 178 2.31 6.13 18.27
C GLN A 178 1.63 6.07 19.64
N GLU A 179 0.32 6.21 19.69
CA GLU A 179 -0.49 6.14 20.92
C GLU A 179 -0.61 4.71 21.43
N GLY A 180 -0.79 3.74 20.53
CA GLY A 180 -0.87 2.32 20.84
C GLY A 180 0.40 1.74 21.47
N GLN A 181 1.55 2.41 21.29
CA GLN A 181 2.81 2.08 21.98
C GLN A 181 2.92 2.67 23.39
N LYS A 182 1.99 3.56 23.78
CA LYS A 182 1.94 4.16 25.12
C LYS A 182 0.90 3.41 25.96
N ASN A 183 1.20 3.27 27.23
CA ASN A 183 0.28 2.74 28.23
C ASN A 183 -0.19 1.28 28.00
N LYS A 184 0.59 0.46 27.28
CA LYS A 184 0.26 -0.96 27.10
C LYS A 184 1.29 -1.87 27.76
N ILE A 185 0.80 -2.94 28.38
CA ILE A 185 1.61 -4.06 28.87
C ILE A 185 1.56 -5.17 27.82
N ILE A 186 2.73 -5.66 27.46
CA ILE A 186 2.83 -6.82 26.57
C ILE A 186 2.75 -8.08 27.43
N ALA A 187 1.73 -8.86 27.19
CA ALA A 187 1.49 -10.11 27.87
C ALA A 187 1.51 -11.28 26.90
N GLU A 188 2.02 -12.42 27.33
CA GLU A 188 1.89 -13.69 26.65
C GLU A 188 0.63 -14.41 27.15
N LYS A 189 -0.27 -14.75 26.25
CA LYS A 189 -1.49 -15.50 26.55
C LYS A 189 -1.76 -16.51 25.45
N ASN A 190 -1.88 -17.79 25.80
CA ASN A 190 -2.10 -18.87 24.86
C ASN A 190 -1.03 -18.94 23.72
N GLU A 191 0.25 -18.78 24.11
CA GLU A 191 1.40 -18.75 23.17
C GLU A 191 1.37 -17.57 22.16
N GLN A 192 0.56 -16.56 22.41
CA GLN A 192 0.48 -15.33 21.61
C GLN A 192 0.83 -14.12 22.46
N TYR A 193 1.60 -13.21 21.87
CA TYR A 193 1.88 -11.91 22.50
C TYR A 193 0.75 -10.94 22.20
N ILE A 194 0.13 -10.40 23.24
CA ILE A 194 -0.97 -9.44 23.14
C ILE A 194 -0.59 -8.14 23.86
N ALA A 195 -1.01 -7.01 23.31
CA ALA A 195 -0.88 -5.71 23.95
C ALA A 195 -2.18 -5.40 24.72
N ILE A 196 -2.09 -5.25 26.03
CA ILE A 196 -3.22 -4.95 26.91
C ILE A 196 -3.01 -3.56 27.49
N ASP A 197 -4.06 -2.75 27.58
CA ASP A 197 -4.00 -1.45 28.25
C ASP A 197 -3.49 -1.62 29.68
N ILE A 198 -2.63 -0.69 30.15
CA ILE A 198 -1.96 -0.83 31.46
C ILE A 198 -2.97 -0.82 32.61
N GLU A 199 -4.02 0.00 32.53
CA GLU A 199 -5.07 0.05 33.57
C GLU A 199 -5.90 -1.23 33.57
N GLU A 200 -6.23 -1.75 32.37
CA GLU A 200 -6.91 -3.04 32.23
C GLU A 200 -6.03 -4.16 32.78
N ALA A 201 -4.77 -4.23 32.39
CA ALA A 201 -3.85 -5.27 32.86
C ALA A 201 -3.65 -5.24 34.37
N LEU A 202 -3.56 -4.05 35.01
CA LEU A 202 -3.46 -3.89 36.44
C LEU A 202 -4.74 -4.26 37.19
N SER A 203 -5.91 -4.20 36.54
CA SER A 203 -7.18 -4.65 37.07
C SER A 203 -7.34 -6.16 37.12
N MET A 204 -6.57 -6.88 36.27
CA MET A 204 -6.60 -8.34 36.20
C MET A 204 -5.92 -8.98 37.39
N LYS A 205 -6.57 -9.96 37.99
CA LYS A 205 -5.98 -10.79 39.08
C LYS A 205 -5.59 -12.13 38.50
N LYS A 206 -4.32 -12.48 38.63
CA LYS A 206 -3.84 -13.82 38.31
C LYS A 206 -4.23 -14.78 39.43
N HIS A 207 -4.99 -15.81 39.08
CA HIS A 207 -5.32 -16.91 40.00
C HIS A 207 -4.41 -18.10 39.69
N ILE A 208 -3.98 -18.79 40.71
CA ILE A 208 -3.28 -20.06 40.56
C ILE A 208 -4.29 -21.11 40.10
N ASP A 209 -3.94 -21.87 39.10
CA ASP A 209 -4.76 -22.97 38.60
C ASP A 209 -4.84 -24.05 39.72
N GLU A 210 -6.06 -24.32 40.17
CA GLU A 210 -6.29 -25.34 41.21
C GLU A 210 -5.80 -26.73 40.80
N SER A 211 -5.83 -27.04 39.52
CA SER A 211 -5.27 -28.31 39.01
C SER A 211 -3.76 -28.41 39.20
N MET A 212 -3.03 -27.31 39.17
CA MET A 212 -1.59 -27.31 39.48
C MET A 212 -1.33 -27.53 40.98
N ILE A 213 -2.22 -27.04 41.83
CA ILE A 213 -2.15 -27.26 43.30
C ILE A 213 -2.39 -28.77 43.60
N GLU A 214 -3.37 -29.35 42.94
CA GLU A 214 -3.65 -30.77 43.06
C GLU A 214 -2.50 -31.65 42.55
N THR A 215 -1.95 -31.31 41.38
CA THR A 215 -0.79 -31.96 40.80
C THR A 215 0.43 -31.88 41.72
N SER A 216 0.68 -30.72 42.33
CA SER A 216 1.76 -30.53 43.29
C SER A 216 1.58 -31.42 44.53
N LYS A 217 0.34 -31.58 45.02
CA LYS A 217 0.05 -32.47 46.14
C LYS A 217 0.26 -33.95 45.79
N MET A 218 -0.06 -34.37 44.53
CA MET A 218 0.17 -35.72 44.08
C MET A 218 1.65 -36.06 43.90
N LEU A 219 2.48 -35.06 43.54
CA LEU A 219 3.93 -35.26 43.37
C LEU A 219 4.73 -35.16 44.67
N SER A 220 4.11 -34.73 45.77
CA SER A 220 4.72 -34.66 47.09
C SER A 220 4.42 -35.87 48.01
N LEU A 221 3.81 -36.90 47.48
CA LEU A 221 3.62 -38.23 48.06
C LEU A 221 4.67 -39.21 47.56
#